data_347a681e59b00f5be01e567705a1e4f6
#
_entry.id   347a681e59b00f5be01e567705a1e4f6
#
_cell.length_a   1.000
_cell.length_b   1.000
_cell.length_c   1.000
_cell.angle_alpha   90.00
_cell.angle_beta   90.00
_cell.angle_gamma   90.00
#
_symmetry.space_group_name_H-M   'P 1'
#
loop_
_entity.id
_entity.type
_entity.pdbx_description
1 polymer ?
#
loop_
_entity_poly.entity_id
_entity_poly.type
_entity_poly.pdbx_seq_one_letter_code
_entity_poly.pdbx_strand_id
1 'polypeptide(L)'
;MQSLEFNADKKGPLDGIRILDLTRLVAGNMLTLQLADFGAEVIKIEPLGKGDPLRAWMDNGIATFWKVYCRNKKSIALDFRSKDAAKIILALVEKADVLVENFRPGRLEQMGLGPEVMHTRNPTLVVVRVSGFGQTGPYSQRPGFGTLVEAMSGFANRNGFPDRPPLVPPLALADMIAGLQGAYATMVALREVELKGGQGQVIDLSLLEPILSTLGPEAFSYQVTGKLKERVGNRSNTSAPRDVYLAKDGKYVALSASIQAMAERVFRSIGRADMIDDPRYKTNADRVARRDEVNDIVAEWISVRKRDDVLAVFEEAGITASPVYDVSDIIADEHINERGVIVNLPDDDVGQAPQHNVIPRLSETPGGFRNRAPELGEHTEYFLSDAGFSATEIESLRAKNSIEG
;
A
#
# COMPACT_ATOMS: atom_id res chain seq x y z
N MET A 1 -20.78 9.61 -5.43
CA MET A 1 -19.61 9.83 -4.53
C MET A 1 -19.85 11.09 -3.71
N GLN A 2 -19.44 11.09 -2.43
CA GLN A 2 -19.48 12.26 -1.57
C GLN A 2 -18.38 13.24 -1.96
N SER A 3 -18.71 14.55 -2.04
CA SER A 3 -17.70 15.61 -2.20
C SER A 3 -17.26 16.10 -0.83
N LEU A 4 -15.96 16.18 -0.61
CA LEU A 4 -15.33 16.68 0.61
C LEU A 4 -14.42 17.85 0.26
N GLU A 5 -14.15 18.69 1.26
CA GLU A 5 -13.23 19.82 1.14
C GLU A 5 -11.95 19.57 1.95
N PHE A 6 -10.86 20.20 1.54
CA PHE A 6 -9.67 20.26 2.36
C PHE A 6 -9.89 21.15 3.59
N ASN A 7 -9.42 20.67 4.74
CA ASN A 7 -9.50 21.42 5.99
C ASN A 7 -8.12 21.44 6.65
N ALA A 8 -7.36 22.50 6.41
CA ALA A 8 -5.99 22.67 6.90
C ALA A 8 -5.87 22.63 8.44
N ASP A 9 -6.93 23.05 9.14
CA ASP A 9 -6.96 23.11 10.61
C ASP A 9 -7.37 21.76 11.25
N LYS A 10 -7.73 20.76 10.44
CA LYS A 10 -8.14 19.46 10.95
C LYS A 10 -7.00 18.75 11.66
N LYS A 11 -7.19 18.56 12.96
CA LYS A 11 -6.27 17.80 13.80
C LYS A 11 -6.55 16.30 13.73
N GLY A 12 -5.50 15.51 13.92
CA GLY A 12 -5.55 14.07 13.98
C GLY A 12 -4.76 13.53 15.17
N PRO A 13 -4.79 12.22 15.42
CA PRO A 13 -4.08 11.63 16.54
C PRO A 13 -2.55 11.74 16.45
N LEU A 14 -2.01 12.07 15.28
CA LEU A 14 -0.58 12.30 15.04
C LEU A 14 -0.23 13.79 14.87
N ASP A 15 -1.13 14.69 15.29
CA ASP A 15 -0.84 16.13 15.29
C ASP A 15 0.35 16.42 16.22
N GLY A 16 1.34 17.15 15.72
CA GLY A 16 2.61 17.41 16.40
C GLY A 16 3.76 16.46 16.04
N ILE A 17 3.47 15.34 15.35
CA ILE A 17 4.53 14.46 14.83
C ILE A 17 5.03 15.01 13.49
N ARG A 18 6.34 15.25 13.38
CA ARG A 18 6.99 15.73 12.16
C ARG A 18 7.83 14.65 11.50
N ILE A 19 7.60 14.43 10.20
CA ILE A 19 8.23 13.38 9.40
C ILE A 19 8.97 13.98 8.22
N LEU A 20 10.27 13.73 8.11
CA LEU A 20 11.05 14.04 6.92
C LEU A 20 11.00 12.86 5.94
N ASP A 21 10.44 13.07 4.77
CA ASP A 21 10.28 12.04 3.74
C ASP A 21 11.27 12.29 2.58
N LEU A 22 12.40 11.58 2.60
CA LEU A 22 13.44 11.60 1.56
C LEU A 22 13.23 10.48 0.51
N THR A 23 12.10 9.80 0.55
CA THR A 23 11.84 8.66 -0.33
C THR A 23 11.45 9.09 -1.74
N ARG A 24 11.36 8.12 -2.64
CA ARG A 24 10.88 8.29 -4.01
C ARG A 24 9.94 7.17 -4.37
N LEU A 25 9.06 7.41 -5.36
CA LEU A 25 8.11 6.45 -5.89
C LEU A 25 7.09 5.98 -4.84
N VAL A 26 6.80 4.65 -4.76
CA VAL A 26 5.56 4.17 -4.13
C VAL A 26 5.72 3.86 -2.65
N ALA A 27 6.63 2.98 -2.26
CA ALA A 27 6.67 2.43 -0.89
C ALA A 27 6.77 3.49 0.21
N GLY A 28 7.72 4.41 0.09
CA GLY A 28 7.88 5.49 1.06
C GLY A 28 6.74 6.50 1.03
N ASN A 29 6.24 6.85 -0.17
CA ASN A 29 5.09 7.74 -0.29
C ASN A 29 3.82 7.13 0.32
N MET A 30 3.62 5.81 0.17
CA MET A 30 2.53 5.08 0.81
C MET A 30 2.68 5.07 2.33
N LEU A 31 3.89 4.81 2.84
CA LEU A 31 4.18 4.82 4.27
C LEU A 31 3.81 6.18 4.90
N THR A 32 4.35 7.25 4.35
CA THR A 32 4.18 8.58 4.92
C THR A 32 2.78 9.15 4.70
N LEU A 33 2.05 8.72 3.63
CA LEU A 33 0.63 9.03 3.45
C LEU A 33 -0.22 8.48 4.60
N GLN A 34 0.03 7.23 5.05
CA GLN A 34 -0.73 6.65 6.16
C GLN A 34 -0.64 7.51 7.42
N LEU A 35 0.52 8.07 7.70
CA LEU A 35 0.75 8.93 8.85
C LEU A 35 0.21 10.35 8.63
N ALA A 36 0.38 10.88 7.41
CA ALA A 36 -0.14 12.19 7.02
C ALA A 36 -1.67 12.25 7.13
N ASP A 37 -2.38 11.22 6.67
CA ASP A 37 -3.84 11.17 6.71
C ASP A 37 -4.39 11.19 8.16
N PHE A 38 -3.58 10.85 9.16
CA PHE A 38 -3.92 10.91 10.59
C PHE A 38 -3.30 12.08 11.34
N GLY A 39 -2.73 13.07 10.65
CA GLY A 39 -2.35 14.32 11.30
C GLY A 39 -0.86 14.62 11.31
N ALA A 40 0.04 13.68 11.02
CA ALA A 40 1.47 13.95 10.99
C ALA A 40 1.82 15.03 9.94
N GLU A 41 2.74 15.93 10.30
CA GLU A 41 3.32 16.89 9.36
C GLU A 41 4.41 16.21 8.53
N VAL A 42 4.09 15.83 7.31
CA VAL A 42 5.04 15.18 6.40
C VAL A 42 5.69 16.20 5.48
N ILE A 43 7.00 16.33 5.59
CA ILE A 43 7.85 17.22 4.78
C ILE A 43 8.59 16.34 3.76
N LYS A 44 8.11 16.37 2.53
CA LYS A 44 8.71 15.67 1.40
C LYS A 44 9.90 16.45 0.89
N ILE A 45 11.10 15.85 0.90
CA ILE A 45 12.32 16.47 0.36
C ILE A 45 12.62 15.87 -1.00
N GLU A 46 12.56 16.68 -2.03
CA GLU A 46 12.59 16.28 -3.43
C GLU A 46 13.80 16.85 -4.17
N PRO A 47 14.34 16.15 -5.19
CA PRO A 47 15.38 16.71 -6.03
C PRO A 47 14.86 17.89 -6.86
N LEU A 48 15.74 18.86 -7.16
CA LEU A 48 15.42 20.05 -7.96
C LEU A 48 14.86 19.70 -9.36
N GLY A 49 14.05 20.56 -9.89
CA GLY A 49 13.58 20.59 -11.28
C GLY A 49 12.54 19.53 -11.63
N LYS A 50 12.73 18.28 -11.25
CA LYS A 50 11.80 17.19 -11.59
C LYS A 50 11.03 16.64 -10.40
N GLY A 51 11.50 16.86 -9.19
CA GLY A 51 10.91 16.31 -7.98
C GLY A 51 11.00 14.77 -7.90
N ASP A 52 10.09 14.19 -7.15
CA ASP A 52 9.90 12.74 -7.07
C ASP A 52 9.50 12.18 -8.44
N PRO A 53 10.13 11.09 -8.92
CA PRO A 53 9.71 10.42 -10.16
C PRO A 53 8.22 10.05 -10.23
N LEU A 54 7.53 9.94 -9.08
CA LEU A 54 6.08 9.72 -9.03
C LEU A 54 5.27 10.84 -9.71
N ARG A 55 5.81 12.07 -9.75
CA ARG A 55 5.20 13.21 -10.48
C ARG A 55 5.08 12.97 -11.99
N ALA A 56 5.93 12.08 -12.54
CA ALA A 56 5.91 11.73 -13.96
C ALA A 56 4.95 10.57 -14.29
N TRP A 57 4.30 9.97 -13.30
CA TRP A 57 3.27 8.94 -13.54
C TRP A 57 1.93 9.61 -13.79
N MET A 58 1.66 9.85 -15.07
CA MET A 58 0.56 10.69 -15.53
C MET A 58 -0.45 9.91 -16.36
N ASP A 59 -1.73 10.25 -16.18
CA ASP A 59 -2.83 9.87 -17.05
C ASP A 59 -3.33 11.13 -17.76
N ASN A 60 -3.25 11.17 -19.08
CA ASN A 60 -3.61 12.35 -19.89
C ASN A 60 -2.97 13.67 -19.44
N GLY A 61 -1.71 13.63 -18.98
CA GLY A 61 -0.97 14.81 -18.52
C GLY A 61 -1.22 15.19 -17.05
N ILE A 62 -2.04 14.45 -16.34
CA ILE A 62 -2.36 14.68 -14.91
C ILE A 62 -1.61 13.68 -14.06
N ALA A 63 -0.87 14.13 -13.06
CA ALA A 63 -0.06 13.31 -12.17
C ALA A 63 -0.94 12.61 -11.10
N THR A 64 -1.79 11.67 -11.53
CA THR A 64 -2.81 11.01 -10.69
C THR A 64 -2.21 10.31 -9.48
N PHE A 65 -1.10 9.60 -9.63
CA PHE A 65 -0.40 8.95 -8.53
C PHE A 65 0.14 9.97 -7.51
N TRP A 66 0.72 11.07 -7.99
CA TRP A 66 1.22 12.13 -7.11
C TRP A 66 0.09 12.73 -6.27
N LYS A 67 -1.01 13.10 -6.92
CA LYS A 67 -2.17 13.71 -6.26
C LYS A 67 -2.75 12.81 -5.16
N VAL A 68 -2.76 11.50 -5.35
CA VAL A 68 -3.27 10.54 -4.37
C VAL A 68 -2.27 10.28 -3.25
N TYR A 69 -1.00 9.98 -3.57
CA TYR A 69 -0.03 9.51 -2.56
C TYR A 69 0.72 10.65 -1.85
N CYS A 70 0.60 11.88 -2.34
CA CYS A 70 1.27 13.03 -1.73
C CYS A 70 0.31 14.08 -1.16
N ARG A 71 -1.00 13.80 -1.12
CA ARG A 71 -1.94 14.63 -0.35
C ARG A 71 -1.51 14.71 1.12
N ASN A 72 -1.90 15.78 1.80
CA ASN A 72 -1.55 16.05 3.20
C ASN A 72 -0.06 16.25 3.47
N LYS A 73 0.80 16.32 2.44
CA LYS A 73 2.24 16.55 2.59
C LYS A 73 2.63 17.99 2.23
N LYS A 74 3.83 18.37 2.61
CA LYS A 74 4.53 19.60 2.26
C LYS A 74 5.74 19.26 1.40
N SER A 75 6.26 20.18 0.57
CA SER A 75 7.40 19.92 -0.32
C SER A 75 8.52 20.93 -0.11
N ILE A 76 9.75 20.42 -0.01
CA ILE A 76 11.01 21.13 -0.09
C ILE A 76 11.77 20.62 -1.31
N ALA A 77 12.29 21.51 -2.16
CA ALA A 77 13.17 21.14 -3.26
C ALA A 77 14.65 21.39 -2.91
N LEU A 78 15.46 20.32 -2.96
CA LEU A 78 16.85 20.31 -2.51
C LEU A 78 17.75 19.53 -3.48
N ASP A 79 18.89 20.08 -3.89
CA ASP A 79 19.92 19.29 -4.57
C ASP A 79 20.70 18.41 -3.58
N PHE A 80 20.38 17.15 -3.52
CA PHE A 80 21.07 16.14 -2.67
C PHE A 80 22.58 15.99 -2.96
N ARG A 81 23.09 16.58 -4.06
CA ARG A 81 24.51 16.58 -4.42
C ARG A 81 25.22 17.86 -3.96
N SER A 82 24.46 18.85 -3.56
CA SER A 82 25.00 20.10 -3.02
C SER A 82 25.78 19.83 -1.72
N LYS A 83 26.85 20.59 -1.51
CA LYS A 83 27.62 20.57 -0.25
C LYS A 83 26.77 21.07 0.94
N ASP A 84 25.72 21.82 0.66
CA ASP A 84 24.81 22.37 1.67
C ASP A 84 23.72 21.35 2.09
N ALA A 85 23.51 20.28 1.31
CA ALA A 85 22.41 19.32 1.54
C ALA A 85 22.44 18.70 2.94
N ALA A 86 23.60 18.21 3.38
CA ALA A 86 23.74 17.62 4.71
C ALA A 86 23.45 18.63 5.82
N LYS A 87 23.93 19.88 5.71
CA LYS A 87 23.65 20.96 6.67
C LYS A 87 22.15 21.21 6.78
N ILE A 88 21.46 21.30 5.64
CA ILE A 88 20.02 21.55 5.58
C ILE A 88 19.24 20.41 6.22
N ILE A 89 19.51 19.15 5.80
CA ILE A 89 18.79 17.98 6.32
C ILE A 89 19.04 17.81 7.82
N LEU A 90 20.26 18.01 8.32
CA LEU A 90 20.57 17.90 9.74
C LEU A 90 19.85 18.99 10.57
N ALA A 91 19.71 20.20 10.06
CA ALA A 91 18.93 21.23 10.73
C ALA A 91 17.44 20.88 10.80
N LEU A 92 16.89 20.27 9.76
CA LEU A 92 15.50 19.77 9.77
C LEU A 92 15.34 18.57 10.73
N VAL A 93 16.33 17.67 10.81
CA VAL A 93 16.37 16.51 11.71
C VAL A 93 16.27 16.91 13.18
N GLU A 94 16.83 18.05 13.57
CA GLU A 94 16.77 18.54 14.96
C GLU A 94 15.33 18.78 15.45
N LYS A 95 14.38 18.95 14.52
CA LYS A 95 12.97 19.23 14.79
C LYS A 95 12.02 18.11 14.31
N ALA A 96 12.56 16.97 13.89
CA ALA A 96 11.79 15.88 13.35
C ALA A 96 11.68 14.69 14.32
N ASP A 97 10.58 13.99 14.32
CA ASP A 97 10.38 12.76 15.07
C ASP A 97 10.76 11.53 14.24
N VAL A 98 10.59 11.62 12.92
CA VAL A 98 10.82 10.51 12.00
C VAL A 98 11.55 11.00 10.75
N LEU A 99 12.49 10.21 10.25
CA LEU A 99 13.04 10.36 8.91
C LEU A 99 12.83 9.06 8.14
N VAL A 100 12.28 9.16 6.92
CA VAL A 100 12.07 8.02 6.03
C VAL A 100 12.91 8.20 4.77
N GLU A 101 13.70 7.18 4.41
CA GLU A 101 14.53 7.20 3.20
C GLU A 101 14.43 5.87 2.44
N ASN A 102 14.72 5.89 1.13
CA ASN A 102 14.81 4.68 0.32
C ASN A 102 15.99 4.72 -0.67
N PHE A 103 17.10 5.30 -0.25
CA PHE A 103 18.36 5.23 -0.99
C PHE A 103 18.96 3.81 -0.93
N ARG A 104 19.90 3.54 -1.81
CA ARG A 104 20.69 2.31 -1.70
C ARG A 104 21.47 2.31 -0.38
N PRO A 105 21.57 1.17 0.32
CA PRO A 105 22.36 1.05 1.54
C PRO A 105 23.77 1.67 1.40
N GLY A 106 24.17 2.45 2.38
CA GLY A 106 25.42 3.21 2.38
C GLY A 106 25.36 4.58 1.71
N ARG A 107 24.30 4.91 0.97
CA ARG A 107 24.21 6.22 0.30
C ARG A 107 23.96 7.37 1.28
N LEU A 108 23.16 7.13 2.30
CA LEU A 108 22.88 8.11 3.34
C LEU A 108 24.17 8.45 4.11
N GLU A 109 24.98 7.44 4.42
CA GLU A 109 26.28 7.58 5.07
C GLU A 109 27.26 8.38 4.21
N GLN A 110 27.31 8.13 2.89
CA GLN A 110 28.15 8.89 1.95
C GLN A 110 27.77 10.37 1.88
N MET A 111 26.52 10.70 2.17
CA MET A 111 26.04 12.08 2.24
C MET A 111 26.34 12.76 3.59
N GLY A 112 26.96 12.05 4.55
CA GLY A 112 27.17 12.54 5.91
C GLY A 112 25.90 12.53 6.77
N LEU A 113 24.90 11.73 6.38
CA LEU A 113 23.58 11.63 7.00
C LEU A 113 23.32 10.21 7.57
N GLY A 114 24.39 9.46 7.90
CA GLY A 114 24.22 8.15 8.54
C GLY A 114 23.42 8.25 9.85
N PRO A 115 22.69 7.20 10.25
CA PRO A 115 21.86 7.23 11.45
C PRO A 115 22.60 7.69 12.72
N GLU A 116 23.88 7.32 12.87
CA GLU A 116 24.73 7.74 13.99
C GLU A 116 24.90 9.26 14.04
N VAL A 117 25.10 9.89 12.88
CA VAL A 117 25.22 11.36 12.77
C VAL A 117 23.92 12.03 13.12
N MET A 118 22.80 11.50 12.60
CA MET A 118 21.48 12.05 12.89
C MET A 118 21.10 11.88 14.36
N HIS A 119 21.37 10.72 14.97
CA HIS A 119 21.11 10.47 16.39
C HIS A 119 21.98 11.33 17.32
N THR A 120 23.17 11.77 16.87
CA THR A 120 23.96 12.77 17.62
C THR A 120 23.24 14.13 17.67
N ARG A 121 22.49 14.49 16.63
CA ARG A 121 21.69 15.72 16.58
C ARG A 121 20.34 15.59 17.25
N ASN A 122 19.70 14.44 17.07
CA ASN A 122 18.38 14.15 17.63
C ASN A 122 18.34 12.69 18.12
N PRO A 123 18.63 12.45 19.39
CA PRO A 123 18.68 11.11 19.96
C PRO A 123 17.34 10.34 19.95
N THR A 124 16.22 11.05 19.77
CA THR A 124 14.88 10.47 19.74
C THR A 124 14.37 10.17 18.33
N LEU A 125 15.13 10.53 17.30
CA LEU A 125 14.73 10.35 15.90
C LEU A 125 14.52 8.87 15.54
N VAL A 126 13.36 8.54 14.97
CA VAL A 126 13.11 7.25 14.33
C VAL A 126 13.56 7.32 12.87
N VAL A 127 14.48 6.46 12.45
CA VAL A 127 15.00 6.44 11.07
C VAL A 127 14.49 5.20 10.36
N VAL A 128 13.61 5.37 9.36
CA VAL A 128 13.05 4.27 8.56
C VAL A 128 13.81 4.16 7.25
N ARG A 129 14.44 3.02 7.01
CA ARG A 129 15.26 2.75 5.84
C ARG A 129 14.63 1.70 4.95
N VAL A 130 13.97 2.15 3.88
CA VAL A 130 13.29 1.26 2.93
C VAL A 130 14.26 0.82 1.84
N SER A 131 14.40 -0.47 1.61
CA SER A 131 15.28 -0.99 0.55
C SER A 131 14.70 -2.27 -0.06
N GLY A 132 15.24 -2.72 -1.19
CA GLY A 132 14.74 -3.94 -1.83
C GLY A 132 14.91 -5.20 -0.98
N PHE A 133 16.09 -5.34 -0.34
CA PHE A 133 16.52 -6.59 0.31
C PHE A 133 17.04 -6.40 1.74
N GLY A 134 16.82 -5.25 2.37
CA GLY A 134 17.34 -4.91 3.69
C GLY A 134 18.71 -4.22 3.65
N GLN A 135 19.13 -3.69 4.79
CA GLN A 135 20.40 -2.99 4.96
C GLN A 135 21.59 -3.95 5.10
N THR A 136 21.33 -5.23 5.39
CA THR A 136 22.33 -6.28 5.64
C THR A 136 22.14 -7.46 4.70
N GLY A 137 23.02 -8.44 4.80
CA GLY A 137 22.98 -9.66 3.99
C GLY A 137 23.58 -9.49 2.58
N PRO A 138 23.75 -10.61 1.85
CA PRO A 138 24.49 -10.65 0.58
C PRO A 138 23.79 -9.89 -0.57
N TYR A 139 22.51 -9.55 -0.43
CA TYR A 139 21.73 -8.86 -1.46
C TYR A 139 21.53 -7.38 -1.16
N SER A 140 22.00 -6.85 -0.03
CA SER A 140 21.77 -5.46 0.38
C SER A 140 22.17 -4.43 -0.68
N GLN A 141 23.24 -4.70 -1.45
CA GLN A 141 23.71 -3.80 -2.51
C GLN A 141 23.06 -4.04 -3.89
N ARG A 142 22.18 -5.04 -4.01
CA ARG A 142 21.48 -5.29 -5.28
C ARG A 142 20.42 -4.24 -5.54
N PRO A 143 20.23 -3.82 -6.81
CA PRO A 143 19.04 -3.04 -7.17
C PRO A 143 17.78 -3.82 -6.84
N GLY A 144 16.83 -3.17 -6.15
CA GLY A 144 15.54 -3.76 -5.77
C GLY A 144 14.38 -2.86 -6.13
N PHE A 145 13.32 -3.46 -6.68
CA PHE A 145 12.02 -2.85 -6.94
C PHE A 145 10.92 -3.87 -6.62
N GLY A 146 9.69 -3.41 -6.43
CA GLY A 146 8.54 -4.24 -6.08
C GLY A 146 8.41 -5.50 -6.91
N THR A 147 8.43 -5.39 -8.24
CA THR A 147 8.30 -6.54 -9.16
C THR A 147 9.36 -7.63 -8.92
N LEU A 148 10.59 -7.25 -8.59
CA LEU A 148 11.66 -8.24 -8.35
C LEU A 148 11.43 -9.03 -7.07
N VAL A 149 10.99 -8.37 -6.01
CA VAL A 149 10.70 -9.03 -4.73
C VAL A 149 9.37 -9.79 -4.77
N GLU A 150 8.39 -9.37 -5.56
CA GLU A 150 7.17 -10.14 -5.86
C GLU A 150 7.51 -11.49 -6.50
N ALA A 151 8.47 -11.50 -7.42
CA ALA A 151 8.96 -12.73 -8.02
C ALA A 151 9.79 -13.58 -7.02
N MET A 152 10.71 -12.94 -6.31
CA MET A 152 11.68 -13.62 -5.44
C MET A 152 11.07 -14.15 -4.14
N SER A 153 10.03 -13.49 -3.61
CA SER A 153 9.31 -13.95 -2.41
C SER A 153 8.57 -15.28 -2.57
N GLY A 154 8.37 -15.72 -3.82
CA GLY A 154 7.50 -16.86 -4.14
C GLY A 154 6.05 -16.45 -4.44
N PHE A 155 5.65 -15.18 -4.25
CA PHE A 155 4.30 -14.72 -4.54
C PHE A 155 3.92 -15.00 -6.00
N ALA A 156 4.75 -14.57 -6.96
CA ALA A 156 4.49 -14.82 -8.38
C ALA A 156 4.37 -16.31 -8.71
N ASN A 157 5.19 -17.16 -8.06
CA ASN A 157 5.12 -18.62 -8.27
C ASN A 157 3.81 -19.23 -7.74
N ARG A 158 3.15 -18.58 -6.78
CA ARG A 158 1.85 -19.00 -6.24
C ARG A 158 0.66 -18.43 -7.01
N ASN A 159 0.88 -17.36 -7.79
CA ASN A 159 -0.15 -16.62 -8.48
C ASN A 159 -0.26 -17.02 -9.96
N GLY A 160 -1.50 -17.15 -10.46
CA GLY A 160 -1.80 -17.50 -11.84
C GLY A 160 -2.25 -18.95 -12.08
N PHE A 161 -2.39 -19.30 -13.33
CA PHE A 161 -2.85 -20.61 -13.79
C PHE A 161 -1.68 -21.60 -13.95
N PRO A 162 -1.92 -22.92 -13.79
CA PRO A 162 -0.86 -23.92 -13.83
C PRO A 162 -0.21 -24.06 -15.21
N ASP A 163 -0.97 -23.83 -16.28
CA ASP A 163 -0.57 -23.92 -17.70
C ASP A 163 0.05 -22.61 -18.24
N ARG A 164 0.22 -21.61 -17.40
CA ARG A 164 0.74 -20.30 -17.75
C ARG A 164 2.00 -19.95 -16.94
N PRO A 165 2.84 -19.01 -17.40
CA PRO A 165 3.94 -18.49 -16.58
C PRO A 165 3.47 -17.97 -15.21
N PRO A 166 4.36 -17.92 -14.20
CA PRO A 166 4.12 -17.20 -12.96
C PRO A 166 3.66 -15.77 -13.22
N LEU A 167 2.72 -15.26 -12.41
CA LEU A 167 2.08 -13.97 -12.62
C LEU A 167 2.45 -13.00 -11.50
N VAL A 168 3.08 -11.88 -11.85
CA VAL A 168 3.25 -10.72 -10.97
C VAL A 168 2.00 -9.84 -11.03
N PRO A 169 1.64 -9.12 -9.96
CA PRO A 169 0.51 -8.20 -10.00
C PRO A 169 0.78 -7.01 -10.93
N PRO A 170 -0.24 -6.47 -11.61
CA PRO A 170 -0.10 -5.31 -12.50
C PRO A 170 -0.08 -3.97 -11.74
N LEU A 171 0.37 -3.97 -10.50
CA LEU A 171 0.46 -2.81 -9.61
C LEU A 171 1.64 -3.00 -8.65
N ALA A 172 2.07 -1.93 -7.98
CA ALA A 172 3.20 -1.95 -7.05
C ALA A 172 2.81 -2.60 -5.70
N LEU A 173 2.38 -3.87 -5.71
CA LEU A 173 1.82 -4.54 -4.54
C LEU A 173 2.82 -4.68 -3.39
N ALA A 174 4.05 -5.09 -3.69
CA ALA A 174 5.10 -5.23 -2.66
C ALA A 174 5.43 -3.88 -2.01
N ASP A 175 5.47 -2.80 -2.81
CA ASP A 175 5.67 -1.43 -2.32
C ASP A 175 4.53 -1.00 -1.38
N MET A 176 3.28 -1.30 -1.76
CA MET A 176 2.11 -0.96 -0.94
C MET A 176 2.12 -1.72 0.39
N ILE A 177 2.40 -3.01 0.38
CA ILE A 177 2.49 -3.83 1.59
C ILE A 177 3.63 -3.33 2.48
N ALA A 178 4.80 -3.04 1.91
CA ALA A 178 5.93 -2.49 2.66
C ALA A 178 5.61 -1.10 3.24
N GLY A 179 4.92 -0.24 2.49
CA GLY A 179 4.46 1.06 2.99
C GLY A 179 3.55 0.94 4.20
N LEU A 180 2.56 0.06 4.16
CA LEU A 180 1.66 -0.21 5.30
C LEU A 180 2.42 -0.78 6.50
N GLN A 181 3.31 -1.75 6.28
CA GLN A 181 4.12 -2.34 7.34
C GLN A 181 5.09 -1.32 7.94
N GLY A 182 5.65 -0.44 7.11
CA GLY A 182 6.52 0.64 7.55
C GLY A 182 5.80 1.68 8.41
N ALA A 183 4.57 2.05 8.05
CA ALA A 183 3.75 2.95 8.87
C ALA A 183 3.45 2.32 10.23
N TYR A 184 3.10 1.03 10.26
CA TYR A 184 2.91 0.28 11.51
C TYR A 184 4.20 0.25 12.36
N ALA A 185 5.34 -0.08 11.76
CA ALA A 185 6.62 -0.13 12.47
C ALA A 185 7.04 1.24 13.03
N THR A 186 6.77 2.31 12.27
CA THR A 186 7.00 3.68 12.71
C THR A 186 6.19 4.01 13.97
N MET A 187 4.90 3.64 14.00
CA MET A 187 4.06 3.85 15.18
C MET A 187 4.56 3.07 16.40
N VAL A 188 5.05 1.83 16.21
CA VAL A 188 5.64 1.02 17.29
C VAL A 188 6.88 1.70 17.86
N ALA A 189 7.75 2.24 17.00
CA ALA A 189 8.97 2.95 17.43
C ALA A 189 8.64 4.28 18.13
N LEU A 190 7.72 5.08 17.59
CA LEU A 190 7.27 6.33 18.23
C LEU A 190 6.67 6.06 19.62
N ARG A 191 5.87 5.00 19.77
CA ARG A 191 5.33 4.64 21.09
C ARG A 191 6.41 4.37 22.12
N GLU A 192 7.54 3.76 21.75
CA GLU A 192 8.67 3.54 22.65
C GLU A 192 9.28 4.88 23.10
N VAL A 193 9.47 5.80 22.15
CA VAL A 193 10.03 7.13 22.45
C VAL A 193 9.08 7.95 23.33
N GLU A 194 7.82 8.08 22.93
CA GLU A 194 6.85 8.97 23.58
C GLU A 194 6.46 8.53 24.98
N LEU A 195 6.19 7.25 25.16
CA LEU A 195 5.61 6.73 26.41
C LEU A 195 6.65 6.22 27.40
N LYS A 196 7.82 5.82 26.93
CA LYS A 196 8.84 5.23 27.80
C LYS A 196 10.11 6.09 27.89
N GLY A 197 10.16 7.23 27.18
CA GLY A 197 11.32 8.09 27.13
C GLY A 197 12.54 7.37 26.52
N GLY A 198 12.27 6.42 25.62
CA GLY A 198 13.29 5.66 24.91
C GLY A 198 14.04 6.52 23.90
N GLN A 199 15.14 5.98 23.41
CA GLN A 199 15.87 6.58 22.30
C GLN A 199 15.21 6.23 20.98
N GLY A 200 15.43 7.07 19.95
CA GLY A 200 15.11 6.76 18.57
C GLY A 200 15.88 5.54 18.09
N GLN A 201 15.40 4.93 17.03
CA GLN A 201 15.97 3.70 16.49
C GLN A 201 15.90 3.65 14.97
N VAL A 202 16.69 2.76 14.39
CA VAL A 202 16.66 2.47 12.96
C VAL A 202 15.67 1.33 12.71
N ILE A 203 14.76 1.54 11.76
CA ILE A 203 13.88 0.50 11.21
C ILE A 203 14.44 0.11 9.85
N ASP A 204 14.96 -1.12 9.74
CA ASP A 204 15.36 -1.73 8.47
C ASP A 204 14.13 -2.39 7.85
N LEU A 205 13.61 -1.81 6.77
CA LEU A 205 12.40 -2.25 6.08
C LEU A 205 12.75 -2.69 4.66
N SER A 206 12.80 -4.00 4.42
CA SER A 206 12.92 -4.50 3.05
C SER A 206 11.58 -4.54 2.34
N LEU A 207 11.57 -4.48 1.00
CA LEU A 207 10.37 -4.77 0.22
C LEU A 207 10.07 -6.29 0.20
N LEU A 208 11.09 -7.13 0.37
CA LEU A 208 10.98 -8.59 0.28
C LEU A 208 10.21 -9.20 1.45
N GLU A 209 10.54 -8.81 2.68
CA GLU A 209 10.02 -9.47 3.89
C GLU A 209 8.52 -9.28 4.08
N PRO A 210 7.94 -8.09 3.89
CA PRO A 210 6.50 -7.88 3.98
C PRO A 210 5.69 -8.74 3.00
N ILE A 211 6.06 -8.77 1.72
CA ILE A 211 5.32 -9.59 0.75
C ILE A 211 5.52 -11.10 1.00
N LEU A 212 6.72 -11.53 1.39
CA LEU A 212 6.97 -12.92 1.77
C LEU A 212 6.08 -13.33 2.94
N SER A 213 5.90 -12.46 3.94
CA SER A 213 5.07 -12.74 5.10
C SER A 213 3.60 -13.02 4.73
N THR A 214 3.10 -12.45 3.63
CA THR A 214 1.72 -12.70 3.15
C THR A 214 1.48 -14.12 2.66
N LEU A 215 2.54 -14.87 2.34
CA LEU A 215 2.42 -16.27 1.95
C LEU A 215 2.07 -17.20 3.13
N GLY A 216 2.11 -16.68 4.36
CA GLY A 216 1.76 -17.42 5.56
C GLY A 216 2.67 -18.63 5.79
N PRO A 217 2.12 -19.84 5.99
CA PRO A 217 2.90 -21.02 6.40
C PRO A 217 3.57 -21.76 5.23
N GLU A 218 3.80 -21.16 4.05
CA GLU A 218 4.32 -21.87 2.87
C GLU A 218 5.64 -22.61 3.16
N ALA A 219 6.61 -21.94 3.79
CA ALA A 219 7.90 -22.54 4.11
C ALA A 219 7.75 -23.70 5.11
N PHE A 220 6.90 -23.53 6.13
CA PHE A 220 6.62 -24.59 7.10
C PHE A 220 5.87 -25.76 6.47
N SER A 221 4.87 -25.47 5.62
CA SER A 221 4.15 -26.51 4.87
C SER A 221 5.09 -27.33 3.98
N TYR A 222 6.03 -26.68 3.31
CA TYR A 222 7.04 -27.38 2.49
C TYR A 222 7.94 -28.26 3.35
N GLN A 223 8.41 -27.78 4.48
CA GLN A 223 9.26 -28.54 5.40
C GLN A 223 8.55 -29.81 5.90
N VAL A 224 7.25 -29.71 6.22
CA VAL A 224 6.47 -30.85 6.73
C VAL A 224 6.09 -31.87 5.64
N THR A 225 5.78 -31.38 4.45
CA THR A 225 5.22 -32.23 3.39
C THR A 225 6.18 -32.62 2.29
N GLY A 226 7.28 -31.87 2.12
CA GLY A 226 8.17 -31.97 0.97
C GLY A 226 7.53 -31.59 -0.37
N LYS A 227 6.31 -31.01 -0.36
CA LYS A 227 5.54 -30.72 -1.57
C LYS A 227 5.38 -29.22 -1.79
N LEU A 228 5.66 -28.79 -3.01
CA LEU A 228 5.33 -27.44 -3.48
C LEU A 228 3.83 -27.37 -3.78
N LYS A 229 3.18 -26.30 -3.34
CA LYS A 229 1.80 -26.04 -3.75
C LYS A 229 1.78 -25.49 -5.18
N GLU A 230 0.93 -26.05 -6.00
CA GLU A 230 0.74 -25.67 -7.39
C GLU A 230 -0.06 -24.35 -7.51
N ARG A 231 0.11 -23.67 -8.63
CA ARG A 231 -0.81 -22.60 -9.05
C ARG A 231 -2.15 -23.24 -9.43
N VAL A 232 -3.24 -22.62 -9.05
CA VAL A 232 -4.60 -23.14 -9.26
C VAL A 232 -5.55 -22.07 -9.84
N GLY A 233 -5.01 -20.99 -10.40
CA GLY A 233 -5.82 -19.88 -10.89
C GLY A 233 -6.61 -19.23 -9.75
N ASN A 234 -7.90 -19.05 -9.96
CA ASN A 234 -8.82 -18.49 -8.96
C ASN A 234 -9.30 -19.54 -7.93
N ARG A 235 -9.01 -20.83 -8.15
CA ARG A 235 -9.35 -21.94 -7.25
C ARG A 235 -8.49 -21.91 -5.99
N SER A 236 -8.78 -22.80 -5.05
CA SER A 236 -8.02 -22.92 -3.80
C SER A 236 -7.41 -24.31 -3.63
N ASN A 237 -6.26 -24.36 -2.95
CA ASN A 237 -5.66 -25.63 -2.49
C ASN A 237 -6.24 -26.09 -1.14
N THR A 238 -7.10 -25.26 -0.51
CA THR A 238 -7.59 -25.51 0.86
C THR A 238 -9.10 -25.57 0.98
N SER A 239 -9.87 -25.15 -0.04
CA SER A 239 -11.33 -25.16 -0.02
C SER A 239 -11.95 -25.29 -1.40
N ALA A 240 -13.12 -25.97 -1.47
CA ALA A 240 -13.95 -26.10 -2.67
C ALA A 240 -15.45 -26.22 -2.28
N PRO A 241 -16.40 -25.57 -3.06
CA PRO A 241 -16.13 -24.76 -4.24
C PRO A 241 -15.55 -23.38 -3.92
N ARG A 242 -14.62 -22.94 -4.73
CA ARG A 242 -14.05 -21.58 -4.76
C ARG A 242 -13.46 -21.30 -6.13
N ASP A 243 -13.99 -20.31 -6.84
CA ASP A 243 -13.50 -19.89 -8.15
C ASP A 243 -14.09 -18.51 -8.53
N VAL A 244 -13.69 -18.02 -9.70
CA VAL A 244 -14.33 -16.90 -10.42
C VAL A 244 -15.00 -17.48 -11.67
N TYR A 245 -16.31 -17.35 -11.74
CA TYR A 245 -17.13 -18.00 -12.75
C TYR A 245 -17.65 -17.00 -13.78
N LEU A 246 -17.64 -17.38 -15.04
CA LEU A 246 -18.21 -16.59 -16.12
C LEU A 246 -19.73 -16.81 -16.20
N ALA A 247 -20.50 -15.74 -16.08
CA ALA A 247 -21.94 -15.72 -16.25
C ALA A 247 -22.36 -15.56 -17.73
N LYS A 248 -23.63 -15.81 -18.04
CA LYS A 248 -24.21 -15.75 -19.39
C LYS A 248 -24.02 -14.40 -20.08
N ASP A 249 -24.00 -13.32 -19.31
CA ASP A 249 -23.87 -11.94 -19.80
C ASP A 249 -22.42 -11.46 -19.95
N GLY A 250 -21.44 -12.37 -19.85
CA GLY A 250 -20.01 -12.07 -19.99
C GLY A 250 -19.36 -11.44 -18.75
N LYS A 251 -20.13 -11.28 -17.68
CA LYS A 251 -19.65 -10.79 -16.38
C LYS A 251 -19.21 -11.94 -15.49
N TYR A 252 -18.48 -11.64 -14.40
CA TYR A 252 -17.92 -12.65 -13.53
C TYR A 252 -18.52 -12.61 -12.12
N VAL A 253 -18.66 -13.81 -11.51
CA VAL A 253 -19.06 -14.02 -10.12
C VAL A 253 -17.91 -14.69 -9.38
N ALA A 254 -17.42 -14.06 -8.31
CA ALA A 254 -16.48 -14.67 -7.37
C ALA A 254 -17.27 -15.38 -6.26
N LEU A 255 -16.93 -16.66 -5.99
CA LEU A 255 -17.53 -17.47 -4.96
C LEU A 255 -16.47 -18.04 -4.03
N SER A 256 -16.74 -18.05 -2.72
CA SER A 256 -15.89 -18.70 -1.74
C SER A 256 -16.73 -19.47 -0.71
N ALA A 257 -16.90 -20.77 -0.90
CA ALA A 257 -17.61 -21.65 0.02
C ALA A 257 -16.62 -22.41 0.92
N SER A 258 -15.90 -21.66 1.77
CA SER A 258 -14.76 -22.17 2.53
C SER A 258 -15.13 -23.05 3.74
N ILE A 259 -16.39 -23.03 4.21
CA ILE A 259 -16.86 -23.84 5.33
C ILE A 259 -17.93 -24.83 4.86
N GLN A 260 -18.10 -25.92 5.61
CA GLN A 260 -19.01 -27.02 5.25
C GLN A 260 -20.44 -26.53 4.95
N ALA A 261 -21.03 -25.77 5.87
CA ALA A 261 -22.38 -25.25 5.72
C ALA A 261 -22.55 -24.37 4.46
N MET A 262 -21.51 -23.65 4.06
CA MET A 262 -21.54 -22.83 2.87
C MET A 262 -21.53 -23.65 1.59
N ALA A 263 -20.69 -24.69 1.53
CA ALA A 263 -20.66 -25.62 0.41
C ALA A 263 -22.02 -26.33 0.22
N GLU A 264 -22.65 -26.76 1.33
CA GLU A 264 -23.97 -27.35 1.30
C GLU A 264 -25.07 -26.41 0.80
N ARG A 265 -25.02 -25.12 1.19
CA ARG A 265 -25.93 -24.09 0.66
C ARG A 265 -25.76 -23.94 -0.84
N VAL A 266 -24.51 -23.87 -1.33
CA VAL A 266 -24.23 -23.82 -2.78
C VAL A 266 -24.87 -25.03 -3.47
N PHE A 267 -24.64 -26.22 -3.00
CA PHE A 267 -25.19 -27.45 -3.63
C PHE A 267 -26.72 -27.44 -3.66
N ARG A 268 -27.39 -27.00 -2.59
CA ARG A 268 -28.87 -26.88 -2.57
C ARG A 268 -29.32 -25.81 -3.60
N SER A 269 -28.68 -24.66 -3.65
CA SER A 269 -29.08 -23.55 -4.52
C SER A 269 -28.90 -23.86 -6.01
N ILE A 270 -27.90 -24.66 -6.35
CA ILE A 270 -27.67 -25.09 -7.74
C ILE A 270 -28.46 -26.36 -8.12
N GLY A 271 -29.32 -26.89 -7.22
CA GLY A 271 -30.11 -28.09 -7.46
C GLY A 271 -29.32 -29.43 -7.35
N ARG A 272 -28.19 -29.40 -6.68
CA ARG A 272 -27.29 -30.54 -6.49
C ARG A 272 -27.17 -30.96 -5.02
N ALA A 273 -28.33 -31.03 -4.33
CA ALA A 273 -28.39 -31.47 -2.94
C ALA A 273 -27.87 -32.92 -2.75
N ASP A 274 -27.90 -33.74 -3.81
CA ASP A 274 -27.30 -35.07 -3.87
C ASP A 274 -25.82 -35.09 -3.47
N MET A 275 -25.08 -34.03 -3.75
CA MET A 275 -23.65 -33.91 -3.45
C MET A 275 -23.35 -33.80 -1.94
N ILE A 276 -24.34 -33.47 -1.10
CA ILE A 276 -24.13 -33.24 0.34
C ILE A 276 -23.76 -34.55 1.05
N ASP A 277 -24.46 -35.64 0.69
CA ASP A 277 -24.27 -36.96 1.31
C ASP A 277 -23.38 -37.90 0.47
N ASP A 278 -23.03 -37.49 -0.74
CA ASP A 278 -22.14 -38.26 -1.62
C ASP A 278 -20.71 -38.26 -1.02
N PRO A 279 -20.15 -39.47 -0.75
CA PRO A 279 -18.79 -39.60 -0.21
C PRO A 279 -17.71 -38.87 -1.00
N ARG A 280 -17.93 -38.62 -2.29
CA ARG A 280 -16.98 -37.90 -3.17
C ARG A 280 -16.84 -36.39 -2.82
N TYR A 281 -17.87 -35.80 -2.18
CA TYR A 281 -17.96 -34.37 -1.93
C TYR A 281 -18.31 -34.03 -0.48
N LYS A 282 -18.49 -35.03 0.36
CA LYS A 282 -19.05 -34.90 1.72
C LYS A 282 -18.20 -33.99 2.61
N THR A 283 -16.89 -34.14 2.61
CA THR A 283 -15.98 -33.30 3.40
C THR A 283 -15.27 -32.30 2.52
N ASN A 284 -14.73 -31.24 3.14
CA ASN A 284 -13.90 -30.30 2.41
C ASN A 284 -12.67 -30.96 1.77
N ALA A 285 -12.06 -31.93 2.43
CA ALA A 285 -10.91 -32.66 1.89
C ALA A 285 -11.28 -33.44 0.61
N ASP A 286 -12.46 -34.11 0.60
CA ASP A 286 -12.96 -34.84 -0.56
C ASP A 286 -13.23 -33.88 -1.74
N ARG A 287 -13.82 -32.71 -1.46
CA ARG A 287 -14.08 -31.67 -2.46
C ARG A 287 -12.79 -31.04 -3.01
N VAL A 288 -11.81 -30.79 -2.16
CA VAL A 288 -10.50 -30.26 -2.60
C VAL A 288 -9.76 -31.26 -3.48
N ALA A 289 -9.84 -32.55 -3.17
CA ALA A 289 -9.29 -33.61 -4.01
C ALA A 289 -9.95 -33.67 -5.41
N ARG A 290 -11.20 -33.19 -5.53
CA ARG A 290 -11.99 -33.09 -6.77
C ARG A 290 -12.37 -31.66 -7.12
N ARG A 291 -11.53 -30.73 -6.77
CA ARG A 291 -11.85 -29.28 -6.90
C ARG A 291 -12.26 -28.86 -8.30
N ASP A 292 -11.68 -29.49 -9.32
CA ASP A 292 -11.99 -29.17 -10.71
C ASP A 292 -13.42 -29.59 -11.04
N GLU A 293 -13.77 -30.83 -10.73
CA GLU A 293 -15.13 -31.37 -10.92
C GLU A 293 -16.19 -30.56 -10.15
N VAL A 294 -15.91 -30.21 -8.88
CA VAL A 294 -16.84 -29.42 -8.06
C VAL A 294 -17.04 -28.03 -8.61
N ASN A 295 -15.97 -27.36 -9.02
CA ASN A 295 -16.06 -26.02 -9.58
C ASN A 295 -16.70 -26.02 -10.97
N ASP A 296 -16.49 -27.04 -11.79
CA ASP A 296 -17.11 -27.17 -13.11
C ASP A 296 -18.64 -27.36 -13.01
N ILE A 297 -19.13 -28.13 -12.02
CA ILE A 297 -20.58 -28.24 -11.73
C ILE A 297 -21.18 -26.86 -11.37
N VAL A 298 -20.51 -26.08 -10.55
CA VAL A 298 -20.97 -24.74 -10.19
C VAL A 298 -20.91 -23.82 -11.41
N ALA A 299 -19.84 -23.90 -12.20
CA ALA A 299 -19.65 -23.11 -13.42
C ALA A 299 -20.77 -23.34 -14.44
N GLU A 300 -21.16 -24.61 -14.65
CA GLU A 300 -22.25 -24.97 -15.56
C GLU A 300 -23.56 -24.29 -15.15
N TRP A 301 -23.91 -24.36 -13.85
CA TRP A 301 -25.14 -23.73 -13.34
C TRP A 301 -25.10 -22.18 -13.50
N ILE A 302 -23.95 -21.53 -13.28
CA ILE A 302 -23.78 -20.07 -13.40
C ILE A 302 -23.80 -19.64 -14.86
N SER A 303 -23.17 -20.38 -15.76
CA SER A 303 -22.94 -19.99 -17.18
C SER A 303 -24.20 -19.74 -17.99
N VAL A 304 -25.35 -20.30 -17.57
CA VAL A 304 -26.64 -20.14 -18.24
C VAL A 304 -27.51 -19.03 -17.63
N ARG A 305 -26.99 -18.30 -16.63
CA ARG A 305 -27.68 -17.22 -15.89
C ARG A 305 -26.91 -15.92 -15.98
N LYS A 306 -27.60 -14.77 -15.88
CA LYS A 306 -26.92 -13.48 -15.75
C LYS A 306 -26.29 -13.36 -14.36
N ARG A 307 -25.20 -12.58 -14.26
CA ARG A 307 -24.47 -12.35 -13.01
C ARG A 307 -25.40 -11.95 -11.86
N ASP A 308 -26.24 -10.96 -12.09
CA ASP A 308 -27.09 -10.37 -11.05
C ASP A 308 -28.19 -11.36 -10.58
N ASP A 309 -28.71 -12.22 -11.47
CA ASP A 309 -29.64 -13.30 -11.11
C ASP A 309 -28.94 -14.35 -10.22
N VAL A 310 -27.68 -14.69 -10.51
CA VAL A 310 -26.88 -15.62 -9.69
C VAL A 310 -26.64 -15.02 -8.31
N LEU A 311 -26.25 -13.76 -8.26
CA LEU A 311 -25.96 -13.07 -6.99
C LEU A 311 -27.20 -12.98 -6.12
N ALA A 312 -28.38 -12.68 -6.67
CA ALA A 312 -29.64 -12.65 -5.94
C ALA A 312 -29.99 -14.02 -5.30
N VAL A 313 -29.82 -15.10 -6.04
CA VAL A 313 -30.04 -16.47 -5.52
C VAL A 313 -29.05 -16.80 -4.40
N PHE A 314 -27.79 -16.40 -4.56
CA PHE A 314 -26.77 -16.70 -3.57
C PHE A 314 -26.93 -15.83 -2.32
N GLU A 315 -27.32 -14.58 -2.46
CA GLU A 315 -27.61 -13.70 -1.34
C GLU A 315 -28.81 -14.22 -0.50
N GLU A 316 -29.93 -14.59 -1.14
CA GLU A 316 -31.08 -15.18 -0.46
C GLU A 316 -30.72 -16.46 0.31
N ALA A 317 -29.84 -17.27 -0.25
CA ALA A 317 -29.33 -18.49 0.39
C ALA A 317 -28.24 -18.21 1.44
N GLY A 318 -27.81 -16.99 1.63
CA GLY A 318 -26.71 -16.61 2.53
C GLY A 318 -25.37 -17.21 2.10
N ILE A 319 -25.09 -17.26 0.80
CA ILE A 319 -23.85 -17.75 0.21
C ILE A 319 -22.89 -16.57 -0.02
N THR A 320 -21.62 -16.76 0.34
CA THR A 320 -20.56 -15.74 0.13
C THR A 320 -20.14 -15.67 -1.33
N ALA A 321 -20.77 -14.80 -2.06
CA ALA A 321 -20.44 -14.49 -3.45
C ALA A 321 -20.44 -12.98 -3.68
N SER A 322 -19.70 -12.52 -4.68
CA SER A 322 -19.65 -11.11 -5.07
C SER A 322 -19.46 -10.98 -6.58
N PRO A 323 -19.87 -9.84 -7.16
CA PRO A 323 -19.45 -9.52 -8.52
C PRO A 323 -17.94 -9.28 -8.57
N VAL A 324 -17.32 -9.50 -9.73
CA VAL A 324 -15.99 -8.97 -10.03
C VAL A 324 -16.20 -7.62 -10.70
N TYR A 325 -15.80 -6.56 -10.02
CA TYR A 325 -15.97 -5.18 -10.47
C TYR A 325 -14.78 -4.65 -11.23
N ASP A 326 -15.04 -3.82 -12.23
CA ASP A 326 -14.08 -2.86 -12.74
C ASP A 326 -14.24 -1.49 -12.06
N VAL A 327 -13.43 -0.50 -12.43
CA VAL A 327 -13.47 0.82 -11.79
C VAL A 327 -14.81 1.54 -12.03
N SER A 328 -15.48 1.30 -13.15
CA SER A 328 -16.78 1.90 -13.45
C SER A 328 -17.90 1.31 -12.58
N ASP A 329 -17.86 0.00 -12.33
CA ASP A 329 -18.75 -0.67 -11.39
C ASP A 329 -18.53 -0.13 -9.96
N ILE A 330 -17.26 0.04 -9.53
CA ILE A 330 -16.91 0.59 -8.20
C ILE A 330 -17.48 2.00 -8.00
N ILE A 331 -17.35 2.86 -9.00
CA ILE A 331 -17.87 4.25 -8.94
C ILE A 331 -19.40 4.27 -8.88
N ALA A 332 -20.07 3.33 -9.53
CA ALA A 332 -21.54 3.26 -9.59
C ALA A 332 -22.17 2.54 -8.38
N ASP A 333 -21.41 1.77 -7.61
CA ASP A 333 -21.92 0.94 -6.53
C ASP A 333 -22.47 1.76 -5.35
N GLU A 334 -23.70 1.43 -4.93
CA GLU A 334 -24.43 2.15 -3.87
C GLU A 334 -23.70 2.04 -2.51
N HIS A 335 -23.27 0.84 -2.13
CA HIS A 335 -22.58 0.62 -0.85
C HIS A 335 -21.26 1.39 -0.78
N ILE A 336 -20.47 1.36 -1.87
CA ILE A 336 -19.20 2.09 -1.96
C ILE A 336 -19.45 3.60 -1.83
N ASN A 337 -20.50 4.10 -2.48
CA ASN A 337 -20.88 5.50 -2.46
C ASN A 337 -21.40 5.95 -1.08
N GLU A 338 -22.35 5.23 -0.50
CA GLU A 338 -22.92 5.55 0.82
C GLU A 338 -21.87 5.46 1.93
N ARG A 339 -21.03 4.44 1.86
CA ARG A 339 -19.92 4.28 2.80
C ARG A 339 -18.80 5.30 2.59
N GLY A 340 -18.79 6.03 1.46
CA GLY A 340 -17.73 6.97 1.12
C GLY A 340 -16.37 6.28 1.04
N VAL A 341 -16.27 5.15 0.33
CA VAL A 341 -15.00 4.43 0.12
C VAL A 341 -14.12 5.24 -0.84
N ILE A 342 -14.74 5.82 -1.86
CA ILE A 342 -14.16 6.81 -2.74
C ILE A 342 -14.89 8.12 -2.53
N VAL A 343 -14.14 9.21 -2.43
CA VAL A 343 -14.65 10.57 -2.25
C VAL A 343 -14.08 11.49 -3.31
N ASN A 344 -14.81 12.54 -3.65
CA ASN A 344 -14.32 13.61 -4.52
C ASN A 344 -13.65 14.69 -3.68
N LEU A 345 -12.44 15.11 -4.09
CA LEU A 345 -11.74 16.24 -3.51
C LEU A 345 -11.56 17.33 -4.57
N PRO A 346 -11.53 18.61 -4.20
CA PRO A 346 -11.22 19.70 -5.13
C PRO A 346 -9.86 19.47 -5.79
N ASP A 347 -9.79 19.75 -7.09
CA ASP A 347 -8.57 19.58 -7.88
C ASP A 347 -8.49 20.63 -8.99
N ASP A 348 -7.32 21.26 -9.12
CA ASP A 348 -7.12 22.39 -10.04
C ASP A 348 -7.17 21.98 -11.53
N ASP A 349 -6.83 20.71 -11.85
CA ASP A 349 -6.79 20.25 -13.24
C ASP A 349 -8.14 19.69 -13.73
N VAL A 350 -8.89 19.01 -12.83
CA VAL A 350 -10.12 18.27 -13.20
C VAL A 350 -11.37 18.72 -12.43
N GLY A 351 -11.24 19.75 -11.60
CA GLY A 351 -12.30 20.26 -10.74
C GLY A 351 -12.61 19.38 -9.53
N GLN A 352 -12.84 18.10 -9.74
CA GLN A 352 -13.07 17.11 -8.68
C GLN A 352 -12.29 15.83 -8.99
N ALA A 353 -11.40 15.43 -8.08
CA ALA A 353 -10.58 14.23 -8.21
C ALA A 353 -11.09 13.11 -7.30
N PRO A 354 -11.58 11.99 -7.84
CA PRO A 354 -11.92 10.82 -7.05
C PRO A 354 -10.67 10.22 -6.40
N GLN A 355 -10.73 10.03 -5.08
CA GLN A 355 -9.64 9.42 -4.32
C GLN A 355 -10.20 8.44 -3.28
N HIS A 356 -9.42 7.41 -2.92
CA HIS A 356 -9.80 6.57 -1.78
C HIS A 356 -9.84 7.42 -0.50
N ASN A 357 -10.83 7.14 0.34
CA ASN A 357 -10.97 7.82 1.63
C ASN A 357 -9.84 7.41 2.58
N VAL A 358 -9.71 8.12 3.69
CA VAL A 358 -8.77 7.75 4.76
C VAL A 358 -9.24 6.45 5.43
N ILE A 359 -8.32 5.52 5.57
CA ILE A 359 -8.53 4.20 6.18
C ILE A 359 -7.39 3.85 7.14
N PRO A 360 -7.68 3.12 8.25
CA PRO A 360 -9.01 2.75 8.76
C PRO A 360 -9.80 3.94 9.30
N ARG A 361 -11.10 3.75 9.56
CA ARG A 361 -11.96 4.77 10.18
C ARG A 361 -11.92 4.65 11.70
N LEU A 362 -11.39 5.65 12.36
CA LEU A 362 -11.40 5.75 13.82
C LEU A 362 -12.64 6.54 14.28
N SER A 363 -13.33 6.05 15.30
CA SER A 363 -14.59 6.67 15.78
C SER A 363 -14.38 8.04 16.41
N GLU A 364 -13.33 8.18 17.20
CA GLU A 364 -13.06 9.40 17.99
C GLU A 364 -12.07 10.35 17.29
N THR A 365 -11.09 9.80 16.58
CA THR A 365 -10.01 10.56 15.95
C THR A 365 -9.90 10.22 14.48
N PRO A 366 -10.95 10.46 13.67
CA PRO A 366 -10.94 10.12 12.25
C PRO A 366 -9.86 10.91 11.51
N GLY A 367 -9.15 10.23 10.63
CA GLY A 367 -8.24 10.89 9.70
C GLY A 367 -8.97 11.87 8.75
N GLY A 368 -8.24 12.55 7.90
CA GLY A 368 -8.87 13.53 7.00
C GLY A 368 -7.95 14.13 5.96
N PHE A 369 -8.57 14.93 5.12
CA PHE A 369 -7.95 15.64 4.03
C PHE A 369 -7.65 17.08 4.47
N ARG A 370 -6.37 17.43 4.64
CA ARG A 370 -5.95 18.76 5.08
C ARG A 370 -5.49 19.62 3.92
N ASN A 371 -4.71 19.03 3.02
CA ASN A 371 -4.11 19.74 1.89
C ASN A 371 -4.07 18.85 0.65
N ARG A 372 -4.14 19.48 -0.53
CA ARG A 372 -3.80 18.82 -1.79
C ARG A 372 -2.32 18.36 -1.79
N ALA A 373 -1.96 17.54 -2.76
CA ALA A 373 -0.55 17.25 -3.02
C ALA A 373 0.20 18.54 -3.37
N PRO A 374 1.39 18.79 -2.79
CA PRO A 374 2.09 20.07 -2.96
C PRO A 374 2.75 20.19 -4.35
N GLU A 375 2.94 21.43 -4.80
CA GLU A 375 3.87 21.73 -5.89
C GLU A 375 5.33 21.52 -5.45
N LEU A 376 6.23 21.36 -6.41
CA LEU A 376 7.65 21.16 -6.11
C LEU A 376 8.21 22.38 -5.40
N GLY A 377 8.78 22.17 -4.22
CA GLY A 377 9.41 23.23 -3.43
C GLY A 377 8.44 24.25 -2.80
N GLU A 378 7.13 24.03 -2.89
CA GLU A 378 6.09 24.97 -2.41
C GLU A 378 6.33 25.50 -0.99
N HIS A 379 7.05 24.75 -0.17
CA HIS A 379 7.25 25.09 1.24
C HIS A 379 8.73 25.24 1.63
N THR A 380 9.63 25.34 0.65
CA THR A 380 11.09 25.37 0.89
C THR A 380 11.49 26.51 1.84
N GLU A 381 11.09 27.73 1.55
CA GLU A 381 11.44 28.90 2.35
C GLU A 381 10.91 28.80 3.79
N TYR A 382 9.66 28.37 3.94
CA TYR A 382 9.04 28.24 5.24
C TYR A 382 9.82 27.28 6.16
N PHE A 383 10.13 26.09 5.69
CA PHE A 383 10.80 25.07 6.52
C PHE A 383 12.29 25.38 6.74
N LEU A 384 12.95 26.03 5.81
CA LEU A 384 14.33 26.49 6.05
C LEU A 384 14.37 27.62 7.09
N SER A 385 13.44 28.56 7.04
CA SER A 385 13.31 29.60 8.06
C SER A 385 12.97 28.97 9.43
N ASP A 386 12.05 28.01 9.48
CA ASP A 386 11.75 27.27 10.71
C ASP A 386 12.98 26.52 11.23
N ALA A 387 13.81 25.95 10.35
CA ALA A 387 15.06 25.27 10.72
C ALA A 387 16.19 26.25 11.12
N GLY A 388 15.93 27.54 11.14
CA GLY A 388 16.86 28.57 11.64
C GLY A 388 17.75 29.23 10.57
N PHE A 389 17.49 29.02 9.28
CA PHE A 389 18.19 29.73 8.22
C PHE A 389 17.65 31.16 8.07
N SER A 390 18.52 32.14 8.04
CA SER A 390 18.16 33.52 7.76
C SER A 390 17.74 33.71 6.28
N ALA A 391 16.97 34.76 5.99
CA ALA A 391 16.58 35.09 4.63
C ALA A 391 17.82 35.25 3.70
N THR A 392 18.92 35.82 4.20
CA THR A 392 20.18 35.97 3.44
C THR A 392 20.81 34.60 3.12
N GLU A 393 20.78 33.67 4.05
CA GLU A 393 21.28 32.29 3.80
C GLU A 393 20.41 31.58 2.78
N ILE A 394 19.09 31.69 2.87
CA ILE A 394 18.14 31.09 1.91
C ILE A 394 18.39 31.65 0.50
N GLU A 395 18.53 32.97 0.35
CA GLU A 395 18.88 33.57 -0.94
C GLU A 395 20.23 33.07 -1.48
N SER A 396 21.23 32.93 -0.60
CA SER A 396 22.53 32.37 -0.99
C SER A 396 22.41 30.90 -1.47
N LEU A 397 21.56 30.11 -0.83
CA LEU A 397 21.29 28.72 -1.25
C LEU A 397 20.58 28.65 -2.61
N ARG A 398 19.62 29.55 -2.88
CA ARG A 398 18.99 29.71 -4.20
C ARG A 398 20.00 30.08 -5.28
N ALA A 399 20.83 31.10 -5.02
CA ALA A 399 21.85 31.55 -5.96
C ALA A 399 22.89 30.48 -6.33
N LYS A 400 23.12 29.53 -5.42
CA LYS A 400 23.98 28.36 -5.65
C LYS A 400 23.24 27.15 -6.31
N ASN A 401 21.96 27.27 -6.62
CA ASN A 401 21.10 26.18 -7.03
C ASN A 401 21.13 24.98 -6.05
N SER A 402 21.24 25.24 -4.74
CA SER A 402 21.13 24.21 -3.72
C SER A 402 19.67 23.91 -3.38
N ILE A 403 18.78 24.88 -3.55
CA ILE A 403 17.34 24.79 -3.29
C ILE A 403 16.53 25.47 -4.41
N GLU A 404 15.24 25.11 -4.49
CA GLU A 404 14.23 25.73 -5.37
C GLU A 404 12.93 25.96 -4.55
N GLY A 405 12.16 27.01 -4.94
CA GLY A 405 10.91 27.36 -4.27
C GLY A 405 10.99 28.58 -3.37
#